data_16c2db7e45989122589aa440091678af
#
_entry.id   16c2db7e45989122589aa440091678af
#
_cell.length_a   1.000
_cell.length_b   1.000
_cell.length_c   1.000
_cell.angle_alpha   90.00
_cell.angle_beta   90.00
_cell.angle_gamma   90.00
#
_symmetry.space_group_name_H-M   'P 1'
#
loop_
_entity.id
_entity.type
_entity.pdbx_description
1 polymer ?
#
loop_
_entity_poly.entity_id
_entity_poly.type
_entity_poly.pdbx_seq_one_letter_code
_entity_poly.pdbx_strand_id
1 'polypeptide(L)'
;MKYFPIFLNIKNQPIAVVGGGDAAVAKLRLLLKTEGQITVYDDAPAPEIATWADAGLLTISRPPMSAEQARHACLIYAAAEDDSRDAATHQIAKDAGTLFNWVDNLKNSDFITPAIVDRDPVIVAIGTEGAAPVVARAIKRVIEGRLPQTLGKLAKIGQAFRPHADALPFGRVRRDFWSAFYFGSGPTAYDASGPDGAQAALNELLQVFAQQTPKQGHVDFVGAGPGDPTLLTHKARLLLDEADVVLYDRLVDPRILELARREALVIEVGKTGFGPSMAQNEINQLIIDHVGRGVQVVRLKSGDPSVFGRLDEELEAIAAHDISYSIVPGITAASAAAASLGRSLTQRDRNSGVRLITGHDMAGFADQDWRSMAAPDTVVAIYMGKKAARFIQGRLMMHGADAETPITVVENVSRADQRTISTQLKHLPQAVGNLDGPAVLLYGVNPRIKSCKIYQEQVLERCN
;
A
#
# COMPACT_ATOMS: atom_id res chain seq x y z
N MET A 1 14.95 3.55 -1.88
CA MET A 1 15.20 4.38 -0.68
C MET A 1 16.67 4.26 -0.28
N LYS A 2 17.28 5.33 0.15
CA LYS A 2 18.69 5.36 0.57
C LYS A 2 18.85 4.99 2.06
N TYR A 3 17.89 5.38 2.89
CA TYR A 3 17.88 5.11 4.32
C TYR A 3 16.82 4.07 4.66
N PHE A 4 17.20 3.07 5.42
CA PHE A 4 16.27 2.03 5.91
C PHE A 4 15.67 2.44 7.25
N PRO A 5 14.34 2.59 7.40
CA PRO A 5 13.72 2.98 8.66
C PRO A 5 13.71 1.82 9.65
N ILE A 6 14.34 2.04 10.81
CA ILE A 6 14.35 1.10 11.94
C ILE A 6 14.13 1.84 13.25
N PHE A 7 13.64 1.14 14.28
CA PHE A 7 13.65 1.59 15.67
C PHE A 7 14.76 0.87 16.42
N LEU A 8 15.71 1.65 16.97
CA LEU A 8 16.81 1.11 17.78
C LEU A 8 16.35 0.94 19.23
N ASN A 9 16.66 -0.20 19.82
CA ASN A 9 16.51 -0.37 21.26
C ASN A 9 17.71 0.29 21.96
N ILE A 10 17.49 1.45 22.56
CA ILE A 10 18.51 2.23 23.25
C ILE A 10 18.34 2.24 24.76
N LYS A 11 17.50 1.38 25.31
CA LYS A 11 17.29 1.25 26.75
C LYS A 11 18.61 0.91 27.45
N ASN A 12 19.01 1.78 28.38
CA ASN A 12 20.28 1.68 29.12
C ASN A 12 21.53 1.64 28.22
N GLN A 13 21.43 2.07 26.96
CA GLN A 13 22.59 2.14 26.07
C GLN A 13 23.27 3.51 26.15
N PRO A 14 24.61 3.58 26.10
CA PRO A 14 25.34 4.85 26.10
C PRO A 14 25.12 5.61 24.78
N ILE A 15 24.80 6.88 24.90
CA ILE A 15 24.66 7.81 23.78
C ILE A 15 25.59 8.99 24.02
N ALA A 16 26.41 9.34 23.05
CA ALA A 16 27.33 10.47 23.13
C ALA A 16 26.81 11.65 22.28
N VAL A 17 26.85 12.84 22.86
CA VAL A 17 26.61 14.11 22.16
C VAL A 17 27.84 14.98 22.34
N VAL A 18 28.52 15.30 21.25
CA VAL A 18 29.72 16.17 21.25
C VAL A 18 29.31 17.56 20.83
N GLY A 19 29.43 18.52 21.76
CA GLY A 19 28.97 19.89 21.63
C GLY A 19 27.94 20.26 22.70
N GLY A 20 27.85 21.54 23.04
CA GLY A 20 27.00 22.06 24.10
C GLY A 20 26.15 23.26 23.70
N GLY A 21 26.10 23.63 22.42
CA GLY A 21 25.33 24.75 21.88
C GLY A 21 23.88 24.42 21.56
N ASP A 22 23.22 25.29 20.78
CA ASP A 22 21.80 25.18 20.43
C ASP A 22 21.50 23.90 19.65
N ALA A 23 22.39 23.46 18.77
CA ALA A 23 22.25 22.21 18.03
C ALA A 23 22.22 20.99 18.96
N ALA A 24 23.07 20.97 19.98
CA ALA A 24 23.08 19.92 20.99
C ALA A 24 21.80 19.93 21.82
N VAL A 25 21.35 21.11 22.30
CA VAL A 25 20.09 21.29 23.04
C VAL A 25 18.90 20.74 22.25
N ALA A 26 18.82 21.05 20.96
CA ALA A 26 17.74 20.56 20.09
C ALA A 26 17.70 19.03 20.00
N LYS A 27 18.86 18.36 19.92
CA LYS A 27 18.95 16.88 19.90
C LYS A 27 18.65 16.30 21.28
N LEU A 28 19.17 16.89 22.33
CA LEU A 28 18.96 16.43 23.71
C LEU A 28 17.50 16.44 24.12
N ARG A 29 16.70 17.44 23.70
CA ARG A 29 15.25 17.46 23.93
C ARG A 29 14.50 16.25 23.40
N LEU A 30 15.03 15.59 22.35
CA LEU A 30 14.47 14.34 21.83
C LEU A 30 15.04 13.13 22.58
N LEU A 31 16.35 13.10 22.80
CA LEU A 31 17.03 11.99 23.44
C LEU A 31 16.60 11.80 24.90
N LEU A 32 16.36 12.88 25.63
CA LEU A 32 15.89 12.86 27.02
C LEU A 32 14.47 12.26 27.20
N LYS A 33 13.74 12.05 26.11
CA LYS A 33 12.49 11.29 26.14
C LYS A 33 12.69 9.77 26.09
N THR A 34 13.93 9.33 25.98
CA THR A 34 14.28 7.92 25.84
C THR A 34 14.92 7.40 27.13
N GLU A 35 15.08 6.08 27.22
CA GLU A 35 15.76 5.42 28.34
C GLU A 35 17.30 5.24 28.11
N GLY A 36 17.88 6.01 27.17
CA GLY A 36 19.32 5.97 26.88
C GLY A 36 20.16 6.70 27.93
N GLN A 37 21.39 6.28 28.15
CA GLN A 37 22.35 6.92 29.03
C GLN A 37 23.13 7.98 28.25
N ILE A 38 22.80 9.25 28.45
CA ILE A 38 23.31 10.35 27.64
C ILE A 38 24.54 10.98 28.30
N THR A 39 25.64 11.09 27.55
CA THR A 39 26.82 11.85 27.95
C THR A 39 27.10 12.97 26.94
N VAL A 40 27.17 14.19 27.43
CA VAL A 40 27.50 15.39 26.65
C VAL A 40 28.98 15.73 26.83
N TYR A 41 29.72 15.90 25.75
CA TYR A 41 31.16 16.25 25.75
C TYR A 41 31.32 17.72 25.35
N ASP A 42 31.36 18.60 26.35
CA ASP A 42 31.62 20.03 26.18
C ASP A 42 32.20 20.65 27.47
N ASP A 43 33.08 21.67 27.33
CA ASP A 43 33.68 22.37 28.47
C ASP A 43 32.80 23.50 29.01
N ALA A 44 31.93 24.06 28.15
CA ALA A 44 31.08 25.20 28.50
C ALA A 44 29.66 25.01 27.87
N PRO A 45 28.91 23.98 28.29
CA PRO A 45 27.61 23.71 27.72
C PRO A 45 26.58 24.78 28.07
N ALA A 46 25.57 24.93 27.26
CA ALA A 46 24.44 25.81 27.47
C ALA A 46 23.80 25.59 28.85
N PRO A 47 23.26 26.65 29.51
CA PRO A 47 22.69 26.54 30.85
C PRO A 47 21.56 25.48 30.97
N GLU A 48 20.83 25.25 29.89
CA GLU A 48 19.78 24.23 29.84
C GLU A 48 20.37 22.79 29.98
N ILE A 49 21.53 22.54 29.38
CA ILE A 49 22.25 21.23 29.50
C ILE A 49 22.76 21.04 30.91
N ALA A 50 23.31 22.08 31.50
CA ALA A 50 23.75 22.08 32.91
C ALA A 50 22.58 21.77 33.87
N THR A 51 21.43 22.38 33.64
CA THR A 51 20.20 22.11 34.41
C THR A 51 19.78 20.62 34.29
N TRP A 52 19.84 20.04 33.12
CA TRP A 52 19.53 18.62 32.94
C TRP A 52 20.55 17.70 33.61
N ALA A 53 21.82 18.07 33.62
CA ALA A 53 22.86 17.33 34.33
C ALA A 53 22.65 17.38 35.86
N ASP A 54 22.35 18.56 36.42
CA ASP A 54 22.02 18.74 37.83
C ASP A 54 20.77 17.94 38.26
N ALA A 55 19.81 17.77 37.33
CA ALA A 55 18.65 16.92 37.54
C ALA A 55 18.94 15.42 37.38
N GLY A 56 20.19 15.03 37.05
CA GLY A 56 20.57 13.62 36.84
C GLY A 56 20.05 12.98 35.56
N LEU A 57 19.59 13.76 34.57
CA LEU A 57 19.04 13.27 33.32
C LEU A 57 20.11 12.94 32.27
N LEU A 58 21.31 13.49 32.41
CA LEU A 58 22.47 13.24 31.56
C LEU A 58 23.77 13.49 32.34
N THR A 59 24.90 13.11 31.76
CA THR A 59 26.22 13.37 32.32
C THR A 59 27.00 14.33 31.42
N ILE A 60 27.76 15.26 32.00
CA ILE A 60 28.66 16.14 31.24
C ILE A 60 30.10 15.62 31.44
N SER A 61 30.87 15.52 30.36
CA SER A 61 32.26 15.08 30.33
C SER A 61 33.09 16.09 29.52
N ARG A 62 34.39 16.14 29.82
CA ARG A 62 35.32 17.01 29.09
C ARG A 62 35.60 16.46 27.69
N PRO A 63 35.64 17.33 26.66
CA PRO A 63 36.13 16.97 25.32
C PRO A 63 37.64 16.82 25.27
N PRO A 64 38.22 16.10 24.28
CA PRO A 64 37.51 15.30 23.29
C PRO A 64 37.05 13.96 23.87
N MET A 65 36.00 13.39 23.24
CA MET A 65 35.60 12.01 23.50
C MET A 65 36.72 11.06 23.09
N SER A 66 37.07 10.08 23.95
CA SER A 66 38.10 9.10 23.64
C SER A 66 37.59 8.01 22.67
N ALA A 67 38.51 7.35 21.97
CA ALA A 67 38.18 6.22 21.10
C ALA A 67 37.54 5.03 21.87
N GLU A 68 37.85 4.85 23.14
CA GLU A 68 37.21 3.85 24.00
C GLU A 68 35.75 4.22 24.30
N GLN A 69 35.49 5.47 24.67
CA GLN A 69 34.14 5.97 24.89
C GLN A 69 33.28 5.87 23.61
N ALA A 70 33.85 6.17 22.43
CA ALA A 70 33.19 6.03 21.16
C ALA A 70 32.79 4.57 20.86
N ARG A 71 33.66 3.60 21.12
CA ARG A 71 33.35 2.16 20.94
C ARG A 71 32.24 1.65 21.85
N HIS A 72 32.10 2.24 23.04
CA HIS A 72 31.02 1.88 23.96
C HIS A 72 29.69 2.56 23.63
N ALA A 73 29.72 3.68 22.93
CA ALA A 73 28.50 4.37 22.55
C ALA A 73 27.71 3.62 21.45
N CYS A 74 26.40 3.52 21.59
CA CYS A 74 25.53 2.97 20.53
C CYS A 74 25.23 4.01 19.45
N LEU A 75 25.21 5.31 19.80
CA LEU A 75 24.98 6.44 18.90
C LEU A 75 25.90 7.60 19.29
N ILE A 76 26.44 8.29 18.29
CA ILE A 76 27.23 9.52 18.49
C ILE A 76 26.60 10.63 17.65
N TYR A 77 26.32 11.77 18.30
CA TYR A 77 25.91 13.01 17.63
C TYR A 77 27.03 14.03 17.71
N ALA A 78 27.48 14.56 16.57
CA ALA A 78 28.34 15.72 16.49
C ALA A 78 27.47 16.98 16.31
N ALA A 79 27.51 17.85 17.30
CA ALA A 79 26.69 19.04 17.44
C ALA A 79 27.48 20.20 18.06
N ALA A 80 28.78 20.29 17.73
CA ALA A 80 29.67 21.31 18.29
C ALA A 80 29.51 22.66 17.60
N GLU A 81 28.80 22.72 16.46
CA GLU A 81 28.69 23.94 15.63
C GLU A 81 30.07 24.49 15.22
N ASP A 82 31.05 23.58 15.14
CA ASP A 82 32.42 23.80 14.73
C ASP A 82 32.86 22.65 13.82
N ASP A 83 33.09 22.94 12.54
CA ASP A 83 33.41 21.95 11.54
C ASP A 83 34.66 21.13 11.88
N SER A 84 35.63 21.70 12.55
CA SER A 84 36.87 21.01 12.90
C SER A 84 36.68 20.02 14.04
N ARG A 85 35.88 20.38 15.05
CA ARG A 85 35.52 19.49 16.16
C ARG A 85 34.58 18.37 15.68
N ASP A 86 33.60 18.70 14.87
CA ASP A 86 32.66 17.74 14.32
C ASP A 86 33.35 16.77 13.36
N ALA A 87 34.32 17.22 12.54
CA ALA A 87 35.15 16.35 11.69
C ALA A 87 36.05 15.41 12.51
N ALA A 88 36.66 15.91 13.60
CA ALA A 88 37.44 15.07 14.52
C ALA A 88 36.59 14.01 15.19
N THR A 89 35.35 14.38 15.61
CA THR A 89 34.39 13.44 16.20
C THR A 89 33.96 12.40 15.17
N HIS A 90 33.74 12.79 13.92
CA HIS A 90 33.43 11.85 12.83
C HIS A 90 34.54 10.82 12.64
N GLN A 91 35.81 11.24 12.65
CA GLN A 91 36.92 10.30 12.50
C GLN A 91 37.00 9.31 13.68
N ILE A 92 36.77 9.78 14.90
CA ILE A 92 36.74 8.92 16.10
C ILE A 92 35.58 7.91 16.01
N ALA A 93 34.40 8.33 15.61
CA ALA A 93 33.21 7.47 15.44
C ALA A 93 33.45 6.41 14.35
N LYS A 94 34.04 6.82 13.21
CA LYS A 94 34.40 5.92 12.11
C LYS A 94 35.39 4.85 12.51
N ASP A 95 36.45 5.24 13.24
CA ASP A 95 37.49 4.31 13.72
C ASP A 95 36.94 3.36 14.80
N ALA A 96 35.91 3.80 15.53
CA ALA A 96 35.17 2.99 16.50
C ALA A 96 34.14 2.05 15.88
N GLY A 97 33.69 2.31 14.64
CA GLY A 97 32.60 1.58 13.99
C GLY A 97 31.23 1.89 14.58
N THR A 98 31.03 3.05 15.20
CA THR A 98 29.82 3.46 15.89
C THR A 98 28.94 4.31 14.98
N LEU A 99 27.61 4.12 15.04
CA LEU A 99 26.65 4.91 14.28
C LEU A 99 26.77 6.40 14.63
N PHE A 100 26.92 7.22 13.60
CA PHE A 100 27.25 8.62 13.71
C PHE A 100 26.26 9.52 12.98
N ASN A 101 25.87 10.62 13.62
CA ASN A 101 25.11 11.70 13.01
C ASN A 101 25.83 13.03 13.19
N TRP A 102 26.20 13.66 12.09
CA TRP A 102 26.66 15.04 12.08
C TRP A 102 25.45 15.96 11.88
N VAL A 103 25.15 16.77 12.87
CA VAL A 103 23.99 17.66 12.83
C VAL A 103 24.11 18.61 11.63
N ASP A 104 23.06 18.70 10.84
CA ASP A 104 22.95 19.48 9.60
C ASP A 104 23.90 19.04 8.45
N ASN A 105 24.61 17.91 8.59
CA ASN A 105 25.48 17.37 7.55
C ASN A 105 25.08 15.92 7.17
N LEU A 106 24.13 15.80 6.24
CA LEU A 106 23.63 14.51 5.76
C LEU A 106 24.66 13.65 5.05
N LYS A 107 25.66 14.30 4.41
CA LYS A 107 26.65 13.59 3.58
C LYS A 107 27.58 12.71 4.46
N ASN A 108 27.86 13.18 5.65
CA ASN A 108 28.76 12.54 6.59
C ASN A 108 28.03 11.88 7.77
N SER A 109 26.74 11.59 7.62
CA SER A 109 25.93 10.93 8.63
C SER A 109 25.51 9.53 8.20
N ASP A 110 25.65 8.54 9.09
CA ASP A 110 25.20 7.17 8.87
C ASP A 110 23.68 7.03 8.99
N PHE A 111 23.06 7.88 9.82
CA PHE A 111 21.62 7.90 10.04
C PHE A 111 21.09 9.33 10.14
N ILE A 112 19.77 9.47 10.00
CA ILE A 112 19.06 10.75 10.14
C ILE A 112 18.02 10.66 11.27
N THR A 113 17.78 11.78 11.95
CA THR A 113 16.70 11.89 12.94
C THR A 113 15.41 12.29 12.23
N PRO A 114 14.36 11.45 12.22
CA PRO A 114 13.08 11.76 11.57
C PRO A 114 12.27 12.80 12.34
N ALA A 115 11.23 13.35 11.71
CA ALA A 115 10.16 14.02 12.44
C ALA A 115 9.32 12.96 13.19
N ILE A 116 9.03 13.20 14.47
CA ILE A 116 8.40 12.20 15.35
C ILE A 116 7.05 12.70 15.84
N VAL A 117 6.01 11.85 15.72
CA VAL A 117 4.75 11.97 16.45
C VAL A 117 4.79 10.97 17.60
N ASP A 118 4.78 11.47 18.81
CA ASP A 118 4.94 10.70 20.03
C ASP A 118 3.60 10.57 20.77
N ARG A 119 3.16 9.33 20.95
CA ARG A 119 1.99 8.92 21.75
C ARG A 119 2.36 7.74 22.68
N ASP A 120 3.56 7.73 23.21
CA ASP A 120 4.20 6.68 23.99
C ASP A 120 3.23 5.57 24.51
N PRO A 121 3.39 4.31 24.07
CA PRO A 121 4.46 3.71 23.29
C PRO A 121 4.23 3.75 21.75
N VAL A 122 3.18 4.38 21.28
CA VAL A 122 2.92 4.50 19.84
C VAL A 122 3.74 5.66 19.27
N ILE A 123 4.67 5.36 18.37
CA ILE A 123 5.57 6.33 17.74
C ILE A 123 5.41 6.27 16.24
N VAL A 124 5.25 7.43 15.59
CA VAL A 124 5.32 7.57 14.13
C VAL A 124 6.54 8.37 13.75
N ALA A 125 7.45 7.77 12.98
CA ALA A 125 8.66 8.40 12.47
C ALA A 125 8.48 8.74 10.97
N ILE A 126 8.78 10.00 10.59
CA ILE A 126 8.56 10.52 9.24
C ILE A 126 9.89 11.03 8.68
N GLY A 127 10.39 10.33 7.67
CA GLY A 127 11.64 10.68 6.99
C GLY A 127 11.41 11.14 5.55
N THR A 128 12.19 12.12 5.10
CA THR A 128 12.23 12.58 3.70
C THR A 128 13.63 12.47 3.10
N GLU A 129 14.49 11.62 3.69
CA GLU A 129 15.91 11.46 3.30
C GLU A 129 16.67 12.80 3.24
N GLY A 130 16.22 13.81 4.03
CA GLY A 130 16.77 15.17 4.02
C GLY A 130 16.31 16.06 2.87
N ALA A 131 15.56 15.52 1.89
CA ALA A 131 15.17 16.26 0.70
C ALA A 131 14.11 17.36 0.98
N ALA A 132 13.21 17.15 1.95
CA ALA A 132 12.08 18.04 2.15
C ALA A 132 11.63 18.13 3.62
N PRO A 133 12.35 18.82 4.52
CA PRO A 133 11.98 18.96 5.93
C PRO A 133 10.60 19.60 6.16
N VAL A 134 10.19 20.50 5.26
CA VAL A 134 8.87 21.17 5.33
C VAL A 134 7.73 20.14 5.11
N VAL A 135 7.91 19.20 4.18
CA VAL A 135 6.95 18.11 3.93
C VAL A 135 6.84 17.19 5.16
N ALA A 136 7.97 16.81 5.77
CA ALA A 136 7.96 16.01 6.98
C ALA A 136 7.18 16.69 8.12
N ARG A 137 7.33 18.01 8.29
CA ARG A 137 6.58 18.81 9.28
C ARG A 137 5.08 18.87 8.97
N ALA A 138 4.73 19.03 7.69
CA ALA A 138 3.31 19.07 7.28
C ALA A 138 2.63 17.72 7.56
N ILE A 139 3.26 16.61 7.18
CA ILE A 139 2.77 15.25 7.45
C ILE A 139 2.66 15.02 8.97
N LYS A 140 3.68 15.40 9.74
CA LYS A 140 3.66 15.32 11.20
C LYS A 140 2.41 16.00 11.77
N ARG A 141 2.14 17.25 11.38
CA ARG A 141 0.97 18.03 11.86
C ARG A 141 -0.36 17.33 11.56
N VAL A 142 -0.50 16.74 10.35
CA VAL A 142 -1.71 16.01 9.97
C VAL A 142 -1.89 14.77 10.85
N ILE A 143 -0.83 13.99 11.05
CA ILE A 143 -0.88 12.79 11.89
C ILE A 143 -1.12 13.15 13.35
N GLU A 144 -0.48 14.18 13.89
CA GLU A 144 -0.70 14.67 15.26
C GLU A 144 -2.16 15.05 15.51
N GLY A 145 -2.83 15.67 14.53
CA GLY A 145 -4.24 16.03 14.61
C GLY A 145 -5.21 14.84 14.54
N ARG A 146 -4.78 13.72 13.93
CA ARG A 146 -5.60 12.51 13.78
C ARG A 146 -5.41 11.48 14.89
N LEU A 147 -4.24 11.44 15.52
CA LEU A 147 -3.95 10.49 16.58
C LEU A 147 -4.25 11.10 17.96
N PRO A 148 -5.26 10.59 18.69
CA PRO A 148 -5.60 11.12 20.02
C PRO A 148 -4.48 10.89 21.03
N GLN A 149 -4.39 11.75 22.04
CA GLN A 149 -3.39 11.63 23.11
C GLN A 149 -3.60 10.36 23.96
N THR A 150 -4.84 9.85 24.00
CA THR A 150 -5.22 8.66 24.75
C THR A 150 -4.72 7.36 24.10
N LEU A 151 -4.32 7.39 22.81
CA LEU A 151 -3.90 6.19 22.07
C LEU A 151 -2.78 5.42 22.76
N GLY A 152 -1.77 6.12 23.24
CA GLY A 152 -0.66 5.47 23.96
C GLY A 152 -1.08 4.85 25.28
N LYS A 153 -1.97 5.52 26.01
CA LYS A 153 -2.52 4.99 27.27
C LYS A 153 -3.31 3.70 27.03
N LEU A 154 -4.14 3.66 25.99
CA LEU A 154 -4.85 2.47 25.57
C LEU A 154 -3.87 1.35 25.13
N ALA A 155 -2.80 1.71 24.42
CA ALA A 155 -1.77 0.75 24.02
C ALA A 155 -1.07 0.10 25.22
N LYS A 156 -0.76 0.87 26.28
CA LYS A 156 -0.18 0.34 27.52
C LYS A 156 -1.16 -0.59 28.25
N ILE A 157 -2.43 -0.19 28.35
CA ILE A 157 -3.49 -1.03 28.96
C ILE A 157 -3.64 -2.33 28.18
N GLY A 158 -3.72 -2.27 26.85
CA GLY A 158 -3.80 -3.44 26.00
C GLY A 158 -2.55 -4.33 26.10
N GLN A 159 -1.35 -3.74 26.19
CA GLN A 159 -0.11 -4.50 26.41
C GLN A 159 -0.16 -5.30 27.72
N ALA A 160 -0.60 -4.68 28.80
CA ALA A 160 -0.75 -5.36 30.09
C ALA A 160 -1.82 -6.48 30.05
N PHE A 161 -2.83 -6.34 29.20
CA PHE A 161 -3.92 -7.30 29.05
C PHE A 161 -3.59 -8.49 28.12
N ARG A 162 -2.49 -8.44 27.35
CA ARG A 162 -2.11 -9.49 26.38
C ARG A 162 -2.18 -10.92 26.94
N PRO A 163 -1.67 -11.21 28.15
CA PRO A 163 -1.73 -12.58 28.70
C PRO A 163 -3.16 -13.13 28.82
N HIS A 164 -4.15 -12.26 29.08
CA HIS A 164 -5.56 -12.66 29.15
C HIS A 164 -6.13 -12.94 27.74
N ALA A 165 -5.76 -12.12 26.76
CA ALA A 165 -6.16 -12.28 25.38
C ALA A 165 -5.54 -13.52 24.70
N ASP A 166 -4.48 -14.09 25.27
CA ASP A 166 -3.86 -15.34 24.80
C ASP A 166 -4.77 -16.56 24.96
N ALA A 167 -5.84 -16.47 25.77
CA ALA A 167 -6.91 -17.47 25.85
C ALA A 167 -7.76 -17.53 24.55
N LEU A 168 -7.79 -16.46 23.75
CA LEU A 168 -8.49 -16.45 22.46
C LEU A 168 -7.67 -17.19 21.39
N PRO A 169 -8.36 -17.85 20.42
CA PRO A 169 -7.69 -18.48 19.30
C PRO A 169 -6.76 -17.51 18.57
N PHE A 170 -5.55 -17.97 18.26
CA PHE A 170 -4.59 -17.19 17.47
C PHE A 170 -5.14 -16.88 16.07
N GLY A 171 -4.81 -15.74 15.50
CA GLY A 171 -5.23 -15.31 14.17
C GLY A 171 -6.36 -14.29 14.22
N ARG A 172 -7.42 -14.49 13.42
CA ARG A 172 -8.48 -13.52 13.18
C ARG A 172 -9.24 -13.12 14.46
N VAL A 173 -9.64 -14.08 15.28
CA VAL A 173 -10.42 -13.81 16.50
C VAL A 173 -9.68 -12.83 17.42
N ARG A 174 -8.38 -13.08 17.63
CA ARG A 174 -7.53 -12.22 18.46
C ARG A 174 -7.32 -10.85 17.83
N ARG A 175 -7.23 -10.76 16.49
CA ARG A 175 -7.16 -9.47 15.80
C ARG A 175 -8.44 -8.66 15.91
N ASP A 176 -9.58 -9.30 15.65
CA ASP A 176 -10.90 -8.67 15.73
C ASP A 176 -11.15 -8.17 17.17
N PHE A 177 -10.73 -8.93 18.18
CA PHE A 177 -10.75 -8.49 19.58
C PHE A 177 -9.97 -7.20 19.80
N TRP A 178 -8.71 -7.14 19.36
CA TRP A 178 -7.89 -5.96 19.53
C TRP A 178 -8.40 -4.77 18.69
N SER A 179 -8.90 -5.03 17.50
CA SER A 179 -9.51 -4.00 16.66
C SER A 179 -10.76 -3.41 17.32
N ALA A 180 -11.64 -4.27 17.86
CA ALA A 180 -12.83 -3.83 18.59
C ALA A 180 -12.49 -3.01 19.83
N PHE A 181 -11.37 -3.30 20.50
CA PHE A 181 -10.88 -2.51 21.62
C PHE A 181 -10.30 -1.17 21.15
N TYR A 182 -9.25 -1.18 20.32
CA TYR A 182 -8.50 0.04 20.00
C TYR A 182 -9.29 1.06 19.17
N PHE A 183 -10.18 0.58 18.29
CA PHE A 183 -10.94 1.43 17.37
C PHE A 183 -12.46 1.46 17.66
N GLY A 184 -12.91 0.74 18.68
CA GLY A 184 -14.30 0.66 19.08
C GLY A 184 -14.52 1.11 20.53
N SER A 185 -14.71 0.15 21.44
CA SER A 185 -15.13 0.42 22.83
C SER A 185 -14.07 1.06 23.72
N GLY A 186 -12.78 0.78 23.49
CA GLY A 186 -11.71 1.24 24.37
C GLY A 186 -11.59 2.76 24.50
N PRO A 187 -11.53 3.55 23.39
CA PRO A 187 -11.50 5.01 23.47
C PRO A 187 -12.67 5.58 24.24
N THR A 188 -13.90 5.17 23.93
CA THR A 188 -15.12 5.65 24.59
C THR A 188 -15.14 5.30 26.08
N ALA A 189 -14.76 4.09 26.44
CA ALA A 189 -14.69 3.65 27.83
C ALA A 189 -13.60 4.38 28.62
N TYR A 190 -12.45 4.63 27.98
CA TYR A 190 -11.38 5.43 28.59
C TYR A 190 -11.80 6.88 28.83
N ASP A 191 -12.47 7.51 27.86
CA ASP A 191 -12.96 8.89 27.99
C ASP A 191 -14.02 9.02 29.09
N ALA A 192 -14.85 7.99 29.29
CA ALA A 192 -15.89 7.96 30.30
C ALA A 192 -15.36 7.69 31.73
N SER A 193 -14.42 6.77 31.91
CA SER A 193 -14.03 6.24 33.23
C SER A 193 -12.52 5.98 33.37
N GLY A 194 -11.71 6.57 32.49
CA GLY A 194 -10.25 6.44 32.55
C GLY A 194 -9.75 5.00 32.34
N PRO A 195 -8.60 4.65 32.95
CA PRO A 195 -8.00 3.33 32.80
C PRO A 195 -8.91 2.18 33.24
N ASP A 196 -9.70 2.38 34.28
CA ASP A 196 -10.61 1.36 34.80
C ASP A 196 -11.74 1.06 33.81
N GLY A 197 -12.27 2.08 33.12
CA GLY A 197 -13.26 1.91 32.07
C GLY A 197 -12.70 1.11 30.87
N ALA A 198 -11.49 1.43 30.46
CA ALA A 198 -10.83 0.68 29.37
C ALA A 198 -10.55 -0.78 29.76
N GLN A 199 -10.16 -1.03 31.01
CA GLN A 199 -9.96 -2.38 31.53
C GLN A 199 -11.27 -3.17 31.58
N ALA A 200 -12.38 -2.54 32.00
CA ALA A 200 -13.71 -3.14 32.00
C ALA A 200 -14.16 -3.53 30.57
N ALA A 201 -13.94 -2.62 29.60
CA ALA A 201 -14.25 -2.88 28.20
C ALA A 201 -13.45 -4.07 27.62
N LEU A 202 -12.17 -4.22 28.00
CA LEU A 202 -11.36 -5.39 27.62
C LEU A 202 -11.93 -6.70 28.18
N ASN A 203 -12.34 -6.71 29.46
CA ASN A 203 -12.93 -7.88 30.09
C ASN A 203 -14.27 -8.28 29.43
N GLU A 204 -15.11 -7.30 29.12
CA GLU A 204 -16.37 -7.54 28.42
C GLU A 204 -16.14 -8.10 27.02
N LEU A 205 -15.24 -7.48 26.24
CA LEU A 205 -14.87 -7.97 24.92
C LEU A 205 -14.31 -9.40 24.99
N LEU A 206 -13.45 -9.70 25.98
CA LEU A 206 -12.90 -11.04 26.14
C LEU A 206 -14.01 -12.09 26.34
N GLN A 207 -15.01 -11.80 27.17
CA GLN A 207 -16.16 -12.69 27.37
C GLN A 207 -16.95 -12.88 26.06
N VAL A 208 -17.22 -11.80 25.32
CA VAL A 208 -17.92 -11.85 24.04
C VAL A 208 -17.17 -12.70 23.03
N PHE A 209 -15.86 -12.46 22.87
CA PHE A 209 -15.05 -13.17 21.89
C PHE A 209 -14.75 -14.63 22.29
N ALA A 210 -14.66 -14.94 23.59
CA ALA A 210 -14.48 -16.30 24.06
C ALA A 210 -15.72 -17.19 23.84
N GLN A 211 -16.92 -16.60 23.79
CA GLN A 211 -18.18 -17.29 23.52
C GLN A 211 -18.53 -17.36 22.03
N GLN A 212 -17.81 -16.62 21.16
CA GLN A 212 -18.06 -16.67 19.73
C GLN A 212 -17.65 -18.04 19.18
N THR A 213 -18.59 -18.71 18.52
CA THR A 213 -18.26 -19.85 17.65
C THR A 213 -17.25 -19.37 16.59
N PRO A 214 -16.22 -20.16 16.26
CA PRO A 214 -15.29 -19.80 15.17
C PRO A 214 -16.09 -19.40 13.94
N LYS A 215 -15.87 -18.18 13.43
CA LYS A 215 -16.54 -17.74 12.20
C LYS A 215 -16.17 -18.72 11.10
N GLN A 216 -17.19 -19.19 10.40
CA GLN A 216 -16.99 -19.92 9.15
C GLN A 216 -16.13 -19.06 8.22
N GLY A 217 -15.19 -19.67 7.51
CA GLY A 217 -14.39 -18.94 6.54
C GLY A 217 -15.27 -18.31 5.47
N HIS A 218 -14.74 -17.29 4.81
CA HIS A 218 -15.47 -16.51 3.82
C HIS A 218 -14.56 -16.18 2.64
N VAL A 219 -15.11 -16.11 1.43
CA VAL A 219 -14.38 -15.65 0.26
C VAL A 219 -14.99 -14.39 -0.31
N ASP A 220 -14.15 -13.37 -0.54
CA ASP A 220 -14.50 -12.15 -1.25
C ASP A 220 -13.90 -12.18 -2.65
N PHE A 221 -14.74 -12.15 -3.69
CA PHE A 221 -14.31 -11.98 -5.07
C PHE A 221 -14.17 -10.50 -5.37
N VAL A 222 -12.94 -10.02 -5.46
CA VAL A 222 -12.64 -8.58 -5.48
C VAL A 222 -12.04 -8.17 -6.81
N GLY A 223 -12.61 -7.14 -7.43
CA GLY A 223 -12.05 -6.50 -8.62
C GLY A 223 -10.85 -5.59 -8.25
N ALA A 224 -9.71 -5.93 -8.80
CA ALA A 224 -8.47 -5.16 -8.63
C ALA A 224 -8.41 -3.89 -9.49
N GLY A 225 -9.40 -3.68 -10.36
CA GLY A 225 -9.32 -2.61 -11.34
C GLY A 225 -8.25 -2.86 -12.42
N PRO A 226 -7.95 -1.85 -13.26
CA PRO A 226 -7.09 -2.02 -14.44
C PRO A 226 -5.59 -1.97 -14.14
N GLY A 227 -5.17 -1.54 -12.94
CA GLY A 227 -3.77 -1.53 -12.54
C GLY A 227 -3.33 -0.38 -11.63
N ASP A 228 -3.98 0.79 -11.69
CA ASP A 228 -3.70 1.88 -10.76
C ASP A 228 -4.35 1.59 -9.40
N PRO A 229 -3.56 1.55 -8.29
CA PRO A 229 -4.11 1.32 -6.95
C PRO A 229 -5.15 2.35 -6.51
N THR A 230 -5.10 3.59 -7.03
CA THR A 230 -6.07 4.64 -6.70
C THR A 230 -7.44 4.40 -7.32
N LEU A 231 -7.54 3.49 -8.29
CA LEU A 231 -8.79 3.07 -8.92
C LEU A 231 -9.43 1.87 -8.23
N LEU A 232 -8.87 1.38 -7.13
CA LEU A 232 -9.56 0.42 -6.28
C LEU A 232 -10.81 1.04 -5.66
N THR A 233 -11.87 0.26 -5.57
CA THR A 233 -13.00 0.66 -4.75
C THR A 233 -12.58 0.70 -3.27
N HIS A 234 -13.19 1.59 -2.50
CA HIS A 234 -12.90 1.68 -1.06
C HIS A 234 -13.13 0.32 -0.35
N LYS A 235 -14.20 -0.40 -0.74
CA LYS A 235 -14.48 -1.74 -0.18
C LYS A 235 -13.39 -2.74 -0.53
N ALA A 236 -12.88 -2.74 -1.78
CA ALA A 236 -11.78 -3.61 -2.18
C ALA A 236 -10.51 -3.36 -1.35
N ARG A 237 -10.21 -2.07 -1.10
CA ARG A 237 -9.05 -1.67 -0.28
C ARG A 237 -9.15 -2.18 1.15
N LEU A 238 -10.34 -2.08 1.77
CA LEU A 238 -10.57 -2.58 3.13
C LEU A 238 -10.44 -4.10 3.22
N LEU A 239 -11.04 -4.83 2.27
CA LEU A 239 -10.98 -6.30 2.27
C LEU A 239 -9.55 -6.82 2.05
N LEU A 240 -8.73 -6.15 1.24
CA LEU A 240 -7.32 -6.48 1.09
C LEU A 240 -6.53 -6.30 2.40
N ASP A 241 -6.83 -5.23 3.15
CA ASP A 241 -6.19 -4.98 4.45
C ASP A 241 -6.60 -6.01 5.52
N GLU A 242 -7.80 -6.58 5.40
CA GLU A 242 -8.35 -7.57 6.34
C GLU A 242 -8.06 -9.02 5.96
N ALA A 243 -7.64 -9.29 4.71
CA ALA A 243 -7.44 -10.63 4.18
C ALA A 243 -6.42 -11.45 4.97
N ASP A 244 -6.73 -12.73 5.20
CA ASP A 244 -5.76 -13.73 5.68
C ASP A 244 -5.00 -14.36 4.51
N VAL A 245 -5.69 -14.58 3.39
CA VAL A 245 -5.16 -15.16 2.16
C VAL A 245 -5.64 -14.33 0.98
N VAL A 246 -4.71 -13.97 0.10
CA VAL A 246 -5.00 -13.29 -1.16
C VAL A 246 -4.61 -14.22 -2.31
N LEU A 247 -5.60 -14.72 -3.04
CA LEU A 247 -5.40 -15.49 -4.27
C LEU A 247 -5.57 -14.56 -5.46
N TYR A 248 -4.52 -14.28 -6.22
CA TYR A 248 -4.56 -13.23 -7.24
C TYR A 248 -4.19 -13.71 -8.65
N ASP A 249 -4.81 -13.09 -9.65
CA ASP A 249 -4.50 -13.31 -11.06
C ASP A 249 -3.21 -12.58 -11.47
N ARG A 250 -2.46 -13.13 -12.37
CA ARG A 250 -1.20 -12.57 -12.90
C ARG A 250 -1.28 -11.12 -13.38
N LEU A 251 -2.43 -10.70 -13.89
CA LEU A 251 -2.61 -9.33 -14.41
C LEU A 251 -2.86 -8.30 -13.31
N VAL A 252 -2.94 -8.69 -12.05
CA VAL A 252 -3.01 -7.76 -10.92
C VAL A 252 -1.68 -7.04 -10.80
N ASP A 253 -1.73 -5.70 -10.67
CA ASP A 253 -0.52 -4.88 -10.51
C ASP A 253 0.13 -5.15 -9.14
N PRO A 254 1.46 -5.37 -9.06
CA PRO A 254 2.16 -5.62 -7.79
C PRO A 254 1.91 -4.57 -6.71
N ARG A 255 1.75 -3.28 -7.09
CA ARG A 255 1.44 -2.20 -6.16
C ARG A 255 0.11 -2.38 -5.44
N ILE A 256 -0.83 -3.13 -6.02
CA ILE A 256 -2.11 -3.48 -5.38
C ILE A 256 -1.89 -4.57 -4.32
N LEU A 257 -0.98 -5.52 -4.56
CA LEU A 257 -0.66 -6.56 -3.60
C LEU A 257 0.05 -6.00 -2.35
N GLU A 258 0.80 -4.91 -2.50
CA GLU A 258 1.42 -4.19 -1.36
C GLU A 258 0.39 -3.57 -0.41
N LEU A 259 -0.87 -3.45 -0.82
CA LEU A 259 -1.97 -2.97 0.01
C LEU A 259 -2.55 -4.07 0.91
N ALA A 260 -2.24 -5.32 0.67
CA ALA A 260 -2.55 -6.40 1.60
C ALA A 260 -1.69 -6.27 2.86
N ARG A 261 -2.21 -6.74 3.99
CA ARG A 261 -1.42 -6.72 5.21
C ARG A 261 -0.19 -7.65 5.09
N ARG A 262 0.86 -7.30 5.82
CA ARG A 262 2.16 -7.98 5.74
C ARG A 262 2.10 -9.48 6.08
N GLU A 263 1.20 -9.87 6.96
CA GLU A 263 1.05 -11.26 7.42
C GLU A 263 0.09 -12.06 6.54
N ALA A 264 -0.54 -11.47 5.53
CA ALA A 264 -1.39 -12.20 4.61
C ALA A 264 -0.57 -13.16 3.74
N LEU A 265 -1.11 -14.35 3.54
CA LEU A 265 -0.54 -15.29 2.57
C LEU A 265 -0.97 -14.87 1.16
N VAL A 266 -0.02 -14.49 0.32
CA VAL A 266 -0.28 -14.00 -1.05
C VAL A 266 0.15 -15.06 -2.04
N ILE A 267 -0.80 -15.58 -2.84
CA ILE A 267 -0.60 -16.70 -3.76
C ILE A 267 -1.01 -16.30 -5.17
N GLU A 268 -0.09 -16.40 -6.14
CA GLU A 268 -0.41 -16.24 -7.55
C GLU A 268 -1.10 -17.50 -8.08
N VAL A 269 -2.30 -17.33 -8.64
CA VAL A 269 -3.08 -18.42 -9.27
C VAL A 269 -3.25 -18.22 -10.78
N GLY A 270 -2.62 -17.19 -11.35
CA GLY A 270 -2.68 -16.85 -12.77
C GLY A 270 -1.82 -17.75 -13.66
N LYS A 271 -2.11 -17.74 -14.97
CA LYS A 271 -1.32 -18.47 -15.99
C LYS A 271 0.01 -17.78 -16.25
N THR A 272 1.14 -18.49 -16.15
CA THR A 272 2.39 -18.06 -16.78
C THR A 272 2.29 -18.33 -18.30
N GLY A 273 2.60 -17.35 -19.14
CA GLY A 273 2.34 -17.38 -20.60
C GLY A 273 2.89 -18.58 -21.38
N PHE A 274 3.87 -19.33 -20.85
CA PHE A 274 4.46 -20.55 -21.40
C PHE A 274 4.80 -21.59 -20.32
N GLY A 275 4.40 -21.37 -19.05
CA GLY A 275 4.58 -22.31 -17.95
C GLY A 275 3.30 -23.10 -17.62
N PRO A 276 3.37 -24.10 -16.73
CA PRO A 276 2.20 -24.80 -16.25
C PRO A 276 1.24 -23.80 -15.61
N SER A 277 0.02 -23.72 -16.15
CA SER A 277 -1.04 -22.89 -15.56
C SER A 277 -1.77 -23.73 -14.54
N MET A 278 -2.04 -23.15 -13.38
CA MET A 278 -2.97 -23.75 -12.43
C MET A 278 -4.33 -23.96 -13.10
N ALA A 279 -4.85 -25.16 -13.06
CA ALA A 279 -6.16 -25.46 -13.64
C ALA A 279 -7.27 -24.79 -12.81
N GLN A 280 -8.42 -24.48 -13.40
CA GLN A 280 -9.49 -23.78 -12.68
C GLN A 280 -9.98 -24.58 -11.46
N ASN A 281 -10.05 -25.91 -11.58
CA ASN A 281 -10.39 -26.79 -10.47
C ASN A 281 -9.37 -26.72 -9.31
N GLU A 282 -8.09 -26.51 -9.60
CA GLU A 282 -7.05 -26.33 -8.56
C GLU A 282 -7.23 -24.99 -7.85
N ILE A 283 -7.57 -23.91 -8.58
CA ILE A 283 -7.89 -22.60 -7.99
C ILE A 283 -9.12 -22.72 -7.09
N ASN A 284 -10.17 -23.39 -7.58
CA ASN A 284 -11.40 -23.62 -6.81
C ASN A 284 -11.10 -24.42 -5.54
N GLN A 285 -10.26 -25.45 -5.62
CA GLN A 285 -9.87 -26.25 -4.48
C GLN A 285 -9.07 -25.44 -3.44
N LEU A 286 -8.16 -24.57 -3.90
CA LEU A 286 -7.43 -23.66 -2.99
C LEU A 286 -8.38 -22.74 -2.21
N ILE A 287 -9.39 -22.19 -2.88
CA ILE A 287 -10.42 -21.36 -2.19
C ILE A 287 -11.11 -22.20 -1.11
N ILE A 288 -11.60 -23.39 -1.46
CA ILE A 288 -12.33 -24.30 -0.55
C ILE A 288 -11.45 -24.68 0.63
N ASP A 289 -10.18 -25.06 0.39
CA ASP A 289 -9.25 -25.50 1.44
C ASP A 289 -8.94 -24.41 2.44
N HIS A 290 -8.71 -23.16 1.95
CA HIS A 290 -8.43 -22.04 2.82
C HIS A 290 -9.67 -21.61 3.61
N VAL A 291 -10.82 -21.48 2.95
CA VAL A 291 -12.09 -21.14 3.62
C VAL A 291 -12.47 -22.20 4.65
N GLY A 292 -12.26 -23.48 4.35
CA GLY A 292 -12.51 -24.60 5.29
C GLY A 292 -11.67 -24.52 6.57
N ARG A 293 -10.55 -23.79 6.56
CA ARG A 293 -9.74 -23.50 7.76
C ARG A 293 -10.25 -22.30 8.57
N GLY A 294 -11.40 -21.71 8.18
CA GLY A 294 -12.01 -20.58 8.88
C GLY A 294 -11.36 -19.23 8.61
N VAL A 295 -10.56 -19.08 7.55
CA VAL A 295 -9.86 -17.82 7.21
C VAL A 295 -10.63 -16.98 6.19
N GLN A 296 -10.33 -15.68 6.16
CA GLN A 296 -10.83 -14.73 5.17
C GLN A 296 -9.98 -14.82 3.90
N VAL A 297 -10.59 -15.26 2.81
CA VAL A 297 -9.94 -15.35 1.51
C VAL A 297 -10.38 -14.18 0.64
N VAL A 298 -9.44 -13.46 0.07
CA VAL A 298 -9.69 -12.51 -1.02
C VAL A 298 -9.24 -13.14 -2.33
N ARG A 299 -10.20 -13.42 -3.23
CA ARG A 299 -9.95 -13.80 -4.61
C ARG A 299 -9.85 -12.52 -5.46
N LEU A 300 -8.63 -12.07 -5.72
CA LEU A 300 -8.35 -10.79 -6.38
C LEU A 300 -8.22 -10.98 -7.89
N LYS A 301 -9.14 -10.40 -8.64
CA LYS A 301 -9.28 -10.56 -10.10
C LYS A 301 -8.98 -9.24 -10.80
N SER A 302 -8.19 -9.25 -11.87
CA SER A 302 -7.90 -8.04 -12.66
C SER A 302 -9.16 -7.46 -13.28
N GLY A 303 -9.31 -6.14 -13.25
CA GLY A 303 -10.50 -5.44 -13.74
C GLY A 303 -11.70 -5.64 -12.82
N ASP A 304 -12.78 -6.14 -13.38
CA ASP A 304 -14.02 -6.49 -12.69
C ASP A 304 -14.24 -8.02 -12.73
N PRO A 305 -14.58 -8.67 -11.60
CA PRO A 305 -14.79 -10.11 -11.54
C PRO A 305 -15.84 -10.65 -12.53
N SER A 306 -16.87 -9.84 -12.84
CA SER A 306 -17.98 -10.20 -13.73
C SER A 306 -17.65 -10.05 -15.22
N VAL A 307 -16.51 -9.43 -15.58
CA VAL A 307 -16.13 -9.17 -16.97
C VAL A 307 -14.98 -10.09 -17.38
N PHE A 308 -15.31 -11.20 -18.05
CA PHE A 308 -14.36 -12.24 -18.51
C PHE A 308 -13.48 -12.82 -17.40
N GLY A 309 -13.97 -12.78 -16.15
CA GLY A 309 -13.24 -13.22 -14.96
C GLY A 309 -13.51 -14.66 -14.55
N ARG A 310 -14.32 -15.44 -15.28
CA ARG A 310 -14.71 -16.83 -14.95
C ARG A 310 -15.34 -16.93 -13.54
N LEU A 311 -16.03 -15.87 -13.11
CA LEU A 311 -16.59 -15.78 -11.75
C LEU A 311 -17.59 -16.91 -11.48
N ASP A 312 -18.48 -17.21 -12.44
CA ASP A 312 -19.54 -18.19 -12.25
C ASP A 312 -18.97 -19.61 -11.99
N GLU A 313 -17.86 -19.98 -12.65
CA GLU A 313 -17.18 -21.25 -12.43
C GLU A 313 -16.61 -21.39 -11.00
N GLU A 314 -16.10 -20.27 -10.44
CA GLU A 314 -15.62 -20.21 -9.06
C GLU A 314 -16.79 -20.23 -8.07
N LEU A 315 -17.89 -19.54 -8.36
CA LEU A 315 -19.11 -19.53 -7.53
C LEU A 315 -19.80 -20.90 -7.49
N GLU A 316 -19.92 -21.58 -8.63
CA GLU A 316 -20.50 -22.93 -8.71
C GLU A 316 -19.69 -23.91 -7.84
N ALA A 317 -18.36 -23.82 -7.88
CA ALA A 317 -17.51 -24.71 -7.09
C ALA A 317 -17.68 -24.51 -5.57
N ILE A 318 -17.77 -23.27 -5.10
CA ILE A 318 -17.94 -22.99 -3.66
C ILE A 318 -19.36 -23.24 -3.17
N ALA A 319 -20.37 -23.12 -4.04
CA ALA A 319 -21.76 -23.39 -3.70
C ALA A 319 -21.96 -24.84 -3.26
N ALA A 320 -21.22 -25.80 -3.84
CA ALA A 320 -21.25 -27.21 -3.46
C ALA A 320 -20.76 -27.48 -2.02
N HIS A 321 -20.08 -26.50 -1.41
CA HIS A 321 -19.48 -26.60 -0.07
C HIS A 321 -20.13 -25.66 0.96
N ASP A 322 -21.27 -25.04 0.64
CA ASP A 322 -21.98 -24.08 1.48
C ASP A 322 -21.09 -22.94 2.03
N ILE A 323 -20.17 -22.47 1.16
CA ILE A 323 -19.23 -21.41 1.50
C ILE A 323 -19.88 -20.04 1.30
N SER A 324 -19.84 -19.21 2.34
CA SER A 324 -20.31 -17.82 2.25
C SER A 324 -19.35 -16.97 1.40
N TYR A 325 -19.89 -16.07 0.58
CA TYR A 325 -19.10 -15.24 -0.28
C TYR A 325 -19.66 -13.83 -0.44
N SER A 326 -18.82 -12.89 -0.88
CA SER A 326 -19.26 -11.60 -1.42
C SER A 326 -18.56 -11.28 -2.74
N ILE A 327 -19.16 -10.39 -3.52
CA ILE A 327 -18.59 -9.91 -4.77
C ILE A 327 -18.42 -8.40 -4.67
N VAL A 328 -17.22 -7.93 -4.97
CA VAL A 328 -16.88 -6.50 -4.98
C VAL A 328 -16.48 -6.11 -6.38
N PRO A 329 -17.26 -5.26 -7.06
CA PRO A 329 -16.97 -4.84 -8.41
C PRO A 329 -15.65 -4.06 -8.50
N GLY A 330 -15.05 -4.08 -9.67
CA GLY A 330 -13.87 -3.28 -10.00
C GLY A 330 -14.07 -2.45 -11.27
N ILE A 331 -13.15 -1.54 -11.54
CA ILE A 331 -13.16 -0.78 -12.78
C ILE A 331 -12.61 -1.66 -13.89
N THR A 332 -13.47 -1.98 -14.87
CA THR A 332 -13.04 -2.78 -16.03
C THR A 332 -12.13 -1.97 -16.97
N ALA A 333 -11.22 -2.65 -17.67
CA ALA A 333 -10.25 -2.04 -18.57
C ALA A 333 -10.90 -1.15 -19.65
N ALA A 334 -12.07 -1.51 -20.16
CA ALA A 334 -12.79 -0.69 -21.15
C ALA A 334 -13.17 0.69 -20.61
N SER A 335 -13.69 0.77 -19.38
CA SER A 335 -14.07 2.03 -18.75
C SER A 335 -12.86 2.91 -18.45
N ALA A 336 -11.79 2.31 -17.94
CA ALA A 336 -10.56 3.05 -17.66
C ALA A 336 -9.86 3.53 -18.95
N ALA A 337 -9.86 2.71 -20.01
CA ALA A 337 -9.35 3.12 -21.31
C ALA A 337 -10.15 4.30 -21.88
N ALA A 338 -11.46 4.24 -21.85
CA ALA A 338 -12.31 5.35 -22.32
C ALA A 338 -12.04 6.65 -21.53
N ALA A 339 -11.88 6.56 -20.22
CA ALA A 339 -11.51 7.69 -19.36
C ALA A 339 -10.15 8.28 -19.76
N SER A 340 -9.13 7.45 -19.95
CA SER A 340 -7.78 7.90 -20.36
C SER A 340 -7.76 8.58 -21.74
N LEU A 341 -8.71 8.22 -22.60
CA LEU A 341 -8.90 8.84 -23.94
C LEU A 341 -9.74 10.11 -23.90
N GLY A 342 -10.32 10.48 -22.77
CA GLY A 342 -11.29 11.57 -22.65
C GLY A 342 -12.55 11.34 -23.49
N ARG A 343 -12.97 10.07 -23.63
CA ARG A 343 -14.12 9.67 -24.45
C ARG A 343 -15.18 8.93 -23.64
N SER A 344 -16.42 9.13 -24.01
CA SER A 344 -17.51 8.30 -23.56
C SER A 344 -17.67 7.09 -24.49
N LEU A 345 -17.91 5.93 -23.92
CA LEU A 345 -18.27 4.73 -24.68
C LEU A 345 -19.67 4.86 -25.31
N THR A 346 -20.54 5.66 -24.70
CA THR A 346 -21.88 5.97 -25.20
C THR A 346 -21.99 7.46 -25.54
N GLN A 347 -22.72 7.79 -26.59
CA GLN A 347 -22.97 9.18 -26.98
C GLN A 347 -24.35 9.27 -27.63
N ARG A 348 -25.17 10.27 -27.25
CA ARG A 348 -26.42 10.55 -27.92
C ARG A 348 -26.14 10.79 -29.39
N ASP A 349 -27.05 10.37 -30.24
CA ASP A 349 -27.00 10.52 -31.71
C ASP A 349 -25.86 9.75 -32.40
N ARG A 350 -25.02 8.99 -31.63
CA ARG A 350 -24.00 8.08 -32.18
C ARG A 350 -24.37 6.63 -31.93
N ASN A 351 -24.46 6.22 -30.66
CA ASN A 351 -24.68 4.83 -30.30
C ASN A 351 -25.53 4.67 -29.05
N SER A 352 -26.54 3.79 -29.14
CA SER A 352 -27.43 3.45 -28.03
C SER A 352 -26.89 2.32 -27.14
N GLY A 353 -25.83 1.65 -27.55
CA GLY A 353 -25.26 0.51 -26.82
C GLY A 353 -23.75 0.41 -26.93
N VAL A 354 -23.15 -0.34 -26.02
CA VAL A 354 -21.74 -0.72 -26.02
C VAL A 354 -21.67 -2.22 -25.81
N ARG A 355 -20.83 -2.91 -26.57
CA ARG A 355 -20.58 -4.33 -26.39
C ARG A 355 -19.22 -4.56 -25.76
N LEU A 356 -19.19 -5.46 -24.79
CA LEU A 356 -17.94 -6.02 -24.25
C LEU A 356 -17.82 -7.43 -24.82
N ILE A 357 -16.77 -7.68 -25.59
CA ILE A 357 -16.54 -9.00 -26.19
C ILE A 357 -15.13 -9.51 -25.91
N THR A 358 -14.94 -10.81 -26.01
CA THR A 358 -13.64 -11.44 -26.00
C THR A 358 -13.19 -11.79 -27.43
N GLY A 359 -11.91 -11.59 -27.73
CA GLY A 359 -11.31 -12.03 -28.99
C GLY A 359 -10.90 -13.51 -28.99
N HIS A 360 -10.83 -14.13 -27.81
CA HIS A 360 -10.43 -15.52 -27.60
C HIS A 360 -11.34 -16.19 -26.57
N ASP A 361 -11.71 -17.44 -26.85
CA ASP A 361 -12.37 -18.36 -25.92
C ASP A 361 -11.55 -19.64 -25.76
N MET A 362 -12.13 -20.68 -25.17
CA MET A 362 -11.47 -21.96 -24.96
C MET A 362 -11.28 -22.76 -26.26
N ALA A 363 -12.10 -22.51 -27.27
CA ALA A 363 -12.03 -23.18 -28.58
C ALA A 363 -11.10 -22.47 -29.57
N GLY A 364 -10.62 -21.26 -29.23
CA GLY A 364 -9.73 -20.46 -30.08
C GLY A 364 -10.19 -19.04 -30.29
N PHE A 365 -10.41 -18.60 -31.53
CA PHE A 365 -10.97 -17.27 -31.78
C PHE A 365 -12.48 -17.30 -31.56
N ALA A 366 -12.95 -16.45 -30.64
CA ALA A 366 -14.35 -16.39 -30.27
C ALA A 366 -15.23 -16.00 -31.45
N ASP A 367 -16.29 -16.76 -31.72
CA ASP A 367 -17.30 -16.36 -32.69
C ASP A 367 -18.24 -15.29 -32.09
N GLN A 368 -18.65 -14.33 -32.92
CA GLN A 368 -19.39 -13.16 -32.49
C GLN A 368 -20.49 -12.84 -33.54
N ASP A 369 -21.46 -12.02 -33.17
CA ASP A 369 -22.39 -11.41 -34.12
C ASP A 369 -21.68 -10.31 -34.94
N TRP A 370 -20.80 -10.75 -35.85
CA TRP A 370 -19.95 -9.88 -36.66
C TRP A 370 -20.76 -8.90 -37.51
N ARG A 371 -21.93 -9.31 -37.99
CA ARG A 371 -22.82 -8.48 -38.83
C ARG A 371 -23.33 -7.27 -38.06
N SER A 372 -23.78 -7.50 -36.86
CA SER A 372 -24.26 -6.41 -36.00
C SER A 372 -23.13 -5.51 -35.53
N MET A 373 -21.92 -6.04 -35.33
CA MET A 373 -20.75 -5.24 -34.94
C MET A 373 -20.17 -4.41 -36.09
N ALA A 374 -20.34 -4.86 -37.33
CA ALA A 374 -19.91 -4.13 -38.52
C ALA A 374 -20.82 -2.94 -38.88
N ALA A 375 -22.00 -2.82 -38.25
CA ALA A 375 -22.92 -1.70 -38.48
C ALA A 375 -22.28 -0.35 -38.12
N PRO A 376 -22.65 0.73 -38.86
CA PRO A 376 -22.18 2.07 -38.54
C PRO A 376 -22.47 2.48 -37.07
N ASP A 377 -21.65 3.36 -36.53
CA ASP A 377 -21.76 3.91 -35.17
C ASP A 377 -21.75 2.88 -34.03
N THR A 378 -21.27 1.64 -34.32
CA THR A 378 -21.13 0.62 -33.31
C THR A 378 -19.85 0.85 -32.47
N VAL A 379 -19.99 0.70 -31.15
CA VAL A 379 -18.88 0.75 -30.20
C VAL A 379 -18.71 -0.60 -29.52
N VAL A 380 -17.50 -1.15 -29.66
CA VAL A 380 -17.15 -2.47 -29.09
C VAL A 380 -15.84 -2.37 -28.31
N ALA A 381 -15.82 -2.80 -27.07
CA ALA A 381 -14.60 -3.03 -26.31
C ALA A 381 -14.20 -4.52 -26.40
N ILE A 382 -13.05 -4.80 -26.98
CA ILE A 382 -12.58 -6.14 -27.27
C ILE A 382 -11.45 -6.50 -26.32
N TYR A 383 -11.71 -7.46 -25.45
CA TYR A 383 -10.73 -8.06 -24.53
C TYR A 383 -10.03 -9.23 -25.21
N MET A 384 -8.80 -9.52 -24.78
CA MET A 384 -8.00 -10.63 -25.35
C MET A 384 -7.87 -10.58 -26.88
N GLY A 385 -8.08 -9.39 -27.50
CA GLY A 385 -8.13 -9.21 -28.94
C GLY A 385 -6.76 -9.15 -29.64
N LYS A 386 -5.65 -8.97 -28.88
CA LYS A 386 -4.31 -8.78 -29.46
C LYS A 386 -3.90 -9.92 -30.40
N LYS A 387 -4.00 -11.17 -29.97
CA LYS A 387 -3.69 -12.35 -30.79
C LYS A 387 -4.73 -12.60 -31.90
N ALA A 388 -5.96 -12.18 -31.67
CA ALA A 388 -7.09 -12.33 -32.61
C ALA A 388 -7.22 -11.15 -33.60
N ALA A 389 -6.34 -10.15 -33.56
CA ALA A 389 -6.49 -8.89 -34.31
C ALA A 389 -6.72 -9.08 -35.81
N ARG A 390 -5.96 -9.96 -36.45
CA ARG A 390 -6.13 -10.28 -37.88
C ARG A 390 -7.46 -10.97 -38.16
N PHE A 391 -7.88 -11.88 -37.28
CA PHE A 391 -9.18 -12.58 -37.41
C PHE A 391 -10.33 -11.58 -37.23
N ILE A 392 -10.28 -10.73 -36.17
CA ILE A 392 -11.29 -9.70 -35.91
C ILE A 392 -11.42 -8.73 -37.09
N GLN A 393 -10.29 -8.22 -37.60
CA GLN A 393 -10.25 -7.36 -38.78
C GLN A 393 -10.95 -8.03 -39.98
N GLY A 394 -10.55 -9.25 -40.30
CA GLY A 394 -11.10 -9.99 -41.43
C GLY A 394 -12.61 -10.22 -41.32
N ARG A 395 -13.07 -10.63 -40.14
CA ARG A 395 -14.51 -10.88 -39.90
C ARG A 395 -15.34 -9.59 -39.99
N LEU A 396 -14.89 -8.50 -39.37
CA LEU A 396 -15.59 -7.22 -39.46
C LEU A 396 -15.67 -6.70 -40.89
N MET A 397 -14.56 -6.73 -41.65
CA MET A 397 -14.54 -6.30 -43.05
C MET A 397 -15.40 -7.21 -43.97
N MET A 398 -15.40 -8.52 -43.76
CA MET A 398 -16.27 -9.47 -44.49
C MET A 398 -17.76 -9.20 -44.27
N HIS A 399 -18.13 -8.64 -43.12
CA HIS A 399 -19.51 -8.29 -42.79
C HIS A 399 -19.84 -6.83 -43.08
N GLY A 400 -18.99 -6.10 -43.80
CA GLY A 400 -19.26 -4.76 -44.32
C GLY A 400 -18.82 -3.60 -43.43
N ALA A 401 -17.99 -3.84 -42.42
CA ALA A 401 -17.39 -2.73 -41.67
C ALA A 401 -16.49 -1.89 -42.57
N ASP A 402 -16.55 -0.58 -42.44
CA ASP A 402 -15.68 0.34 -43.15
C ASP A 402 -14.22 0.12 -42.69
N ALA A 403 -13.31 -0.05 -43.63
CA ALA A 403 -11.87 -0.19 -43.39
C ALA A 403 -11.26 1.00 -42.64
N GLU A 404 -11.85 2.18 -42.76
CA GLU A 404 -11.43 3.42 -42.09
C GLU A 404 -12.05 3.55 -40.68
N THR A 405 -12.90 2.63 -40.23
CA THR A 405 -13.48 2.66 -38.90
C THR A 405 -12.37 2.80 -37.86
N PRO A 406 -12.46 3.80 -36.97
CA PRO A 406 -11.43 4.03 -35.97
C PRO A 406 -11.37 2.91 -34.94
N ILE A 407 -10.15 2.53 -34.59
CA ILE A 407 -9.87 1.65 -33.46
C ILE A 407 -8.80 2.30 -32.59
N THR A 408 -9.03 2.35 -31.28
CA THR A 408 -7.98 2.71 -30.33
C THR A 408 -7.59 1.50 -29.51
N VAL A 409 -6.29 1.20 -29.52
CA VAL A 409 -5.69 0.14 -28.71
C VAL A 409 -5.07 0.79 -27.49
N VAL A 410 -5.42 0.33 -26.30
CA VAL A 410 -4.82 0.81 -25.04
C VAL A 410 -4.18 -0.39 -24.33
N GLU A 411 -2.86 -0.38 -24.29
CA GLU A 411 -2.04 -1.36 -23.59
C GLU A 411 -1.75 -0.87 -22.17
N ASN A 412 -1.69 -1.77 -21.21
CA ASN A 412 -1.37 -1.50 -19.80
C ASN A 412 -2.21 -0.36 -19.22
N VAL A 413 -3.52 -0.43 -19.43
CA VAL A 413 -4.46 0.64 -19.01
C VAL A 413 -4.26 1.02 -17.56
N SER A 414 -4.15 2.32 -17.29
CA SER A 414 -3.93 2.96 -15.99
C SER A 414 -2.59 2.64 -15.30
N ARG A 415 -1.68 1.94 -15.95
CA ARG A 415 -0.33 1.71 -15.43
C ARG A 415 0.63 2.80 -15.89
N ALA A 416 1.78 2.92 -15.25
CA ALA A 416 2.79 3.93 -15.59
C ALA A 416 3.34 3.79 -17.03
N ASP A 417 3.32 2.58 -17.57
CA ASP A 417 3.74 2.20 -18.91
C ASP A 417 2.58 2.08 -19.89
N GLN A 418 1.43 2.71 -19.61
CA GLN A 418 0.29 2.74 -20.53
C GLN A 418 0.69 3.30 -21.89
N ARG A 419 0.32 2.57 -22.95
CA ARG A 419 0.50 3.01 -24.36
C ARG A 419 -0.84 3.08 -25.05
N THR A 420 -1.05 4.14 -25.82
CA THR A 420 -2.27 4.35 -26.60
C THR A 420 -1.92 4.44 -28.09
N ILE A 421 -2.54 3.62 -28.90
CA ILE A 421 -2.36 3.59 -30.34
C ILE A 421 -3.71 3.82 -31.00
N SER A 422 -3.85 4.95 -31.69
CA SER A 422 -5.02 5.23 -32.54
C SER A 422 -4.74 4.79 -33.95
N THR A 423 -5.63 4.00 -34.52
CA THR A 423 -5.50 3.41 -35.84
C THR A 423 -6.87 3.26 -36.50
N GLN A 424 -6.89 2.66 -37.68
CA GLN A 424 -8.08 2.29 -38.43
C GLN A 424 -8.19 0.76 -38.50
N LEU A 425 -9.38 0.23 -38.74
CA LEU A 425 -9.60 -1.21 -38.81
C LEU A 425 -8.63 -1.94 -39.75
N LYS A 426 -8.35 -1.34 -40.92
CA LYS A 426 -7.41 -1.90 -41.93
C LYS A 426 -5.97 -2.06 -41.43
N HIS A 427 -5.57 -1.34 -40.39
CA HIS A 427 -4.22 -1.37 -39.83
C HIS A 427 -4.14 -2.03 -38.44
N LEU A 428 -5.23 -2.60 -37.95
CA LEU A 428 -5.30 -3.21 -36.62
C LEU A 428 -4.21 -4.25 -36.33
N PRO A 429 -3.91 -5.22 -37.24
CA PRO A 429 -2.88 -6.23 -36.98
C PRO A 429 -1.48 -5.64 -36.80
N GLN A 430 -1.15 -4.60 -37.56
CA GLN A 430 0.14 -3.91 -37.43
C GLN A 430 0.23 -3.11 -36.11
N ALA A 431 -0.87 -2.47 -35.71
CA ALA A 431 -0.93 -1.68 -34.48
C ALA A 431 -0.69 -2.50 -33.22
N VAL A 432 -1.09 -3.77 -33.21
CA VAL A 432 -0.91 -4.65 -32.04
C VAL A 432 0.36 -5.48 -32.07
N GLY A 433 1.10 -5.48 -33.20
CA GLY A 433 2.25 -6.36 -33.42
C GLY A 433 3.40 -6.19 -32.43
N ASN A 434 3.61 -4.98 -31.93
CA ASN A 434 4.71 -4.61 -31.02
C ASN A 434 4.23 -4.36 -29.57
N LEU A 435 3.12 -4.97 -29.18
CA LEU A 435 2.59 -4.87 -27.83
C LEU A 435 2.97 -6.12 -27.02
N ASP A 436 3.54 -5.93 -25.85
CA ASP A 436 3.91 -7.03 -24.94
C ASP A 436 2.87 -7.23 -23.83
N GLY A 437 2.28 -6.15 -23.34
CA GLY A 437 1.35 -6.12 -22.23
C GLY A 437 -0.10 -6.51 -22.60
N PRO A 438 -0.98 -6.58 -21.59
CA PRO A 438 -2.42 -6.74 -21.79
C PRO A 438 -2.99 -5.48 -22.46
N ALA A 439 -3.88 -5.67 -23.43
CA ALA A 439 -4.48 -4.57 -24.16
C ALA A 439 -5.99 -4.74 -24.32
N VAL A 440 -6.73 -3.64 -24.28
CA VAL A 440 -8.11 -3.54 -24.71
C VAL A 440 -8.19 -2.75 -26.02
N LEU A 441 -9.01 -3.25 -26.94
CA LEU A 441 -9.24 -2.61 -28.24
C LEU A 441 -10.63 -1.96 -28.20
N LEU A 442 -10.68 -0.66 -28.50
CA LEU A 442 -11.94 0.10 -28.56
C LEU A 442 -12.28 0.38 -30.03
N TYR A 443 -13.09 -0.47 -30.63
CA TYR A 443 -13.62 -0.29 -31.99
C TYR A 443 -14.70 0.79 -32.01
N GLY A 444 -14.66 1.67 -33.01
CA GLY A 444 -15.57 2.80 -33.14
C GLY A 444 -15.22 4.00 -32.23
N VAL A 445 -14.04 4.00 -31.61
CA VAL A 445 -13.62 5.05 -30.68
C VAL A 445 -12.29 5.66 -31.11
N ASN A 446 -12.25 6.98 -31.23
CA ASN A 446 -11.03 7.78 -31.40
C ASN A 446 -10.73 8.57 -30.13
N PRO A 447 -9.46 8.80 -29.77
CA PRO A 447 -9.11 9.77 -28.74
C PRO A 447 -9.65 11.16 -29.06
N ARG A 448 -9.90 11.95 -28.05
CA ARG A 448 -10.25 13.36 -28.24
C ARG A 448 -9.01 14.10 -28.77
N ILE A 449 -9.12 14.80 -29.90
CA ILE A 449 -8.06 15.67 -30.38
C ILE A 449 -7.81 16.75 -29.31
N LYS A 450 -6.54 17.08 -29.02
CA LYS A 450 -6.07 17.95 -27.91
C LYS A 450 -6.56 19.40 -27.97
N SER A 451 -7.85 19.66 -27.98
CA SER A 451 -8.37 21.03 -27.75
C SER A 451 -8.71 21.32 -26.28
N CYS A 452 -8.78 20.31 -25.45
CA CYS A 452 -8.86 20.44 -23.99
C CYS A 452 -7.74 19.61 -23.37
N LYS A 453 -6.88 20.24 -22.56
CA LYS A 453 -5.90 19.52 -21.75
C LYS A 453 -6.68 18.59 -20.81
N ILE A 454 -6.51 17.27 -20.95
CA ILE A 454 -6.93 16.34 -19.92
C ILE A 454 -6.02 16.66 -18.73
N TYR A 455 -6.61 17.13 -17.66
CA TYR A 455 -5.89 17.38 -16.41
C TYR A 455 -5.54 16.00 -15.84
N GLN A 456 -4.32 15.56 -16.04
CA GLN A 456 -3.77 14.47 -15.23
C GLN A 456 -3.44 15.11 -13.88
N GLU A 457 -4.31 14.95 -12.91
CA GLU A 457 -4.06 15.34 -11.53
C GLU A 457 -2.80 14.64 -11.05
N GLN A 458 -1.75 15.40 -10.82
CA GLN A 458 -0.73 14.99 -9.87
C GLN A 458 -1.41 15.06 -8.50
N VAL A 459 -1.82 13.90 -8.00
CA VAL A 459 -2.55 13.70 -6.74
C VAL A 459 -1.79 14.22 -5.50
N LEU A 460 -0.59 14.78 -5.68
CA LEU A 460 0.27 15.27 -4.60
C LEU A 460 0.08 16.75 -4.23
N GLU A 461 -0.75 17.54 -4.93
CA GLU A 461 -0.85 18.99 -4.66
C GLU A 461 -2.07 19.42 -3.83
N ARG A 462 -2.94 18.52 -3.38
CA ARG A 462 -4.12 18.88 -2.55
C ARG A 462 -4.08 18.36 -1.12
N CYS A 463 -2.93 18.40 -0.48
CA CYS A 463 -2.81 18.37 0.99
C CYS A 463 -2.37 19.75 1.48
N ASN A 464 -3.12 20.80 1.13
CA ASN A 464 -3.07 22.09 1.81
C ASN A 464 -4.24 22.21 2.79
#